data_b696a14d336d3f0c111564e62f212dd0
#
_entry.id   b696a14d336d3f0c111564e62f212dd0
#
_cell.length_a   1.000
_cell.length_b   1.000
_cell.length_c   1.000
_cell.angle_alpha   90.00
_cell.angle_beta   90.00
_cell.angle_gamma   90.00
#
_symmetry.space_group_name_H-M   'P 1'
#
loop_
_entity.id
_entity.type
_entity.pdbx_description
1 polymer ?
#
loop_
_entity_poly.entity_id
_entity_poly.type
_entity_poly.pdbx_seq_one_letter_code
_entity_poly.pdbx_strand_id
1 'polypeptide(L)'
;MAPTRRILHAHPGYLQMRENHESELDLNLLRVLDVLLRTGGVTRAAEELGMTQSGVSRALGRLRVHFDDALLLREGRRMVPTATAERL
;
A
#
# COMPACT_ATOMS: atom_id res chain seq x y z
N MET A 1 -13.74 -21.21 10.11
CA MET A 1 -14.30 -20.77 10.12
C MET A 1 -14.25 -20.45 10.05
N ALA A 2 -13.99 -20.34 9.70
CA ALA A 2 -14.32 -19.73 9.49
C ALA A 2 -14.08 -19.42 9.37
N PRO A 3 -13.85 -19.35 9.24
CA PRO A 3 -13.99 -18.70 9.02
C PRO A 3 -13.77 -18.26 8.94
N THR A 4 -13.59 -18.11 8.83
CA THR A 4 -13.94 -17.35 8.75
C THR A 4 -13.50 -16.91 8.72
N ARG A 5 -13.12 -16.88 8.59
CA ARG A 5 -13.35 -16.19 8.60
C ARG A 5 -13.50 -15.93 8.51
N ARG A 6 -13.58 -16.09 8.38
CA ARG A 6 -14.33 -15.59 8.37
C ARG A 6 -14.88 -15.45 8.28
N ILE A 7 -15.10 -15.57 8.12
CA ILE A 7 -15.97 -15.30 7.97
C ILE A 7 -16.28 -15.01 7.95
N LEU A 8 -16.33 -14.74 7.88
CA LEU A 8 -16.98 -14.16 7.80
C LEU A 8 -17.32 -14.11 7.59
N HIS A 9 -17.60 -14.13 7.41
CA HIS A 9 -18.40 -13.81 7.11
C HIS A 9 -18.81 -13.65 6.71
N ALA A 10 -18.70 -13.90 7.25
CA ALA A 10 -19.05 -13.75 6.17
C ALA A 10 -20.05 -13.09 5.37
N HIS A 11 -20.11 -12.11 4.83
CA HIS A 11 -21.22 -11.69 4.04
C HIS A 11 -20.78 -11.24 2.66
N PRO A 12 -21.69 -11.37 1.68
CA PRO A 12 -21.30 -11.18 0.28
C PRO A 12 -20.80 -9.78 -0.05
N GLY A 13 -21.44 -8.76 0.50
CA GLY A 13 -21.02 -7.41 0.22
C GLY A 13 -19.60 -7.17 0.67
N TYR A 14 -19.29 -7.69 1.83
CA TYR A 14 -17.95 -7.57 2.36
C TYR A 14 -16.94 -8.27 1.43
N LEU A 15 -17.29 -9.44 0.97
CA LEU A 15 -16.38 -10.18 0.08
C LEU A 15 -16.16 -9.45 -1.23
N GLN A 16 -17.19 -8.85 -1.76
CA GLN A 16 -17.04 -8.11 -2.99
C GLN A 16 -16.13 -6.91 -2.83
N MET A 17 -16.26 -6.23 -1.71
CA MET A 17 -15.38 -5.11 -1.45
C MET A 17 -13.94 -5.56 -1.39
N ARG A 18 -13.69 -6.69 -0.76
CA ARG A 18 -12.32 -7.20 -0.71
C ARG A 18 -11.79 -7.52 -2.09
N GLU A 19 -12.63 -8.13 -2.91
CA GLU A 19 -12.20 -8.47 -4.25
C GLU A 19 -11.83 -7.25 -5.05
N ASN A 20 -12.64 -6.21 -4.94
CA ASN A 20 -12.34 -4.99 -5.66
C ASN A 20 -11.02 -4.40 -5.21
N HIS A 21 -10.79 -4.41 -3.90
CA HIS A 21 -9.53 -3.89 -3.39
C HIS A 21 -8.34 -4.71 -3.87
N GLU A 22 -8.52 -6.00 -3.93
CA GLU A 22 -7.41 -6.88 -4.29
C GLU A 22 -7.10 -6.84 -5.77
N SER A 23 -8.12 -6.64 -6.59
CA SER A 23 -7.93 -6.72 -8.02
C SER A 23 -7.52 -5.40 -8.63
N GLU A 24 -7.62 -4.31 -7.88
CA GLU A 24 -7.40 -3.00 -8.44
C GLU A 24 -6.26 -2.28 -7.78
N LEU A 25 -5.40 -1.77 -8.63
CA LEU A 25 -4.39 -0.83 -8.23
C LEU A 25 -4.86 0.52 -8.70
N ASP A 26 -5.51 1.26 -7.83
CA ASP A 26 -6.10 2.51 -8.26
C ASP A 26 -5.03 3.60 -8.38
N LEU A 27 -5.44 4.70 -9.04
CA LEU A 27 -4.51 5.79 -9.31
C LEU A 27 -4.01 6.44 -8.04
N ASN A 28 -4.82 6.46 -6.98
CA ASN A 28 -4.37 7.03 -5.73
C ASN A 28 -3.21 6.27 -5.14
N LEU A 29 -3.27 4.94 -5.20
CA LEU A 29 -2.17 4.12 -4.71
C LEU A 29 -0.92 4.33 -5.53
N LEU A 30 -1.06 4.44 -6.85
CA LEU A 30 0.10 4.71 -7.70
C LEU A 30 0.69 6.06 -7.39
N ARG A 31 -0.14 7.05 -7.13
CA ARG A 31 0.35 8.37 -6.76
C ARG A 31 1.12 8.33 -5.45
N VAL A 32 0.60 7.58 -4.47
CA VAL A 32 1.31 7.44 -3.20
C VAL A 32 2.67 6.81 -3.43
N LEU A 33 2.72 5.77 -4.25
CA LEU A 33 3.99 5.11 -4.54
C LEU A 33 4.98 6.08 -5.19
N ASP A 34 4.52 6.84 -6.17
CA ASP A 34 5.38 7.80 -6.85
C ASP A 34 5.96 8.80 -5.87
N VAL A 35 5.14 9.34 -4.99
CA VAL A 35 5.61 10.33 -4.03
C VAL A 35 6.55 9.70 -3.02
N LEU A 36 6.26 8.49 -2.57
CA LEU A 36 7.15 7.78 -1.66
C LEU A 36 8.52 7.56 -2.28
N LEU A 37 8.57 7.15 -3.54
CA LEU A 37 9.84 6.91 -4.22
C LEU A 37 10.63 8.21 -4.41
N ARG A 38 9.93 9.29 -4.71
CA ARG A 38 10.59 10.57 -4.91
C ARG A 38 11.11 11.17 -3.60
N THR A 39 10.31 11.10 -2.55
CA THR A 39 10.68 11.76 -1.30
C THR A 39 11.53 10.91 -0.40
N GLY A 40 11.47 9.60 -0.54
CA GLY A 40 12.28 8.70 0.26
C GLY A 40 11.80 8.51 1.69
N GLY A 41 10.56 8.86 1.99
CA GLY A 41 10.06 8.68 3.35
C GLY A 41 8.58 8.92 3.49
N VAL A 42 8.01 8.28 4.51
CA VAL A 42 6.57 8.36 4.77
C VAL A 42 6.18 9.77 5.21
N THR A 43 7.00 10.40 6.06
CA THR A 43 6.67 11.71 6.60
C THR A 43 6.55 12.75 5.50
N ARG A 44 7.55 12.81 4.63
CA ARG A 44 7.51 13.77 3.53
C ARG A 44 6.43 13.46 2.53
N ALA A 45 6.23 12.18 2.26
CA ALA A 45 5.18 11.79 1.34
C ALA A 45 3.82 12.21 1.87
N ALA A 46 3.59 12.02 3.17
CA ALA A 46 2.33 12.41 3.79
C ALA A 46 2.09 13.91 3.64
N GLU A 47 3.14 14.70 3.88
CA GLU A 47 3.03 16.14 3.75
C GLU A 47 2.67 16.55 2.33
N GLU A 48 3.35 15.98 1.37
CA GLU A 48 3.11 16.35 -0.01
C GLU A 48 1.73 15.90 -0.49
N LEU A 49 1.28 14.74 0.00
CA LEU A 49 -0.02 14.20 -0.40
C LEU A 49 -1.19 14.77 0.36
N GLY A 50 -0.93 15.50 1.44
CA GLY A 50 -2.00 15.96 2.30
C GLY A 50 -2.67 14.83 3.04
N MET A 51 -1.92 13.79 3.38
CA MET A 51 -2.43 12.61 4.07
C MET A 51 -1.76 12.48 5.43
N THR A 52 -2.35 11.63 6.28
CA THR A 52 -1.69 11.29 7.53
C THR A 52 -0.58 10.29 7.25
N GLN A 53 0.40 10.22 8.15
CA GLN A 53 1.46 9.24 8.01
C GLN A 53 0.91 7.82 8.05
N SER A 54 -0.06 7.56 8.94
CA SER A 54 -0.64 6.24 9.01
C SER A 54 -1.41 5.90 7.73
N GLY A 55 -2.01 6.90 7.09
CA GLY A 55 -2.66 6.69 5.80
C GLY A 55 -1.70 6.28 4.72
N VAL A 56 -0.55 6.96 4.67
CA VAL A 56 0.48 6.62 3.70
C VAL A 56 1.03 5.22 3.99
N SER A 57 1.25 4.91 5.27
CA SER A 57 1.78 3.59 5.63
C SER A 57 0.81 2.48 5.22
N ARG A 58 -0.50 2.71 5.40
CA ARG A 58 -1.48 1.71 4.99
C ARG A 58 -1.50 1.55 3.48
N ALA A 59 -1.38 2.66 2.76
CA ALA A 59 -1.31 2.58 1.30
C ALA A 59 -0.09 1.80 0.86
N LEU A 60 1.06 2.03 1.50
CA LEU A 60 2.26 1.27 1.19
C LEU A 60 2.06 -0.21 1.46
N GLY A 61 1.35 -0.53 2.55
CA GLY A 61 1.04 -1.93 2.83
C GLY A 61 0.26 -2.60 1.71
N ARG A 62 -0.72 -1.87 1.17
CA ARG A 62 -1.50 -2.40 0.06
C ARG A 62 -0.67 -2.58 -1.19
N LEU A 63 0.22 -1.62 -1.44
CA LEU A 63 1.11 -1.71 -2.58
C LEU A 63 2.04 -2.90 -2.47
N ARG A 64 2.57 -3.14 -1.26
CA ARG A 64 3.43 -4.29 -1.04
C ARG A 64 2.73 -5.61 -1.34
N VAL A 65 1.48 -5.70 -0.94
CA VAL A 65 0.70 -6.89 -1.21
C VAL A 65 0.45 -7.03 -2.72
N HIS A 66 0.07 -5.93 -3.35
CA HIS A 66 -0.26 -5.98 -4.77
C HIS A 66 0.94 -6.41 -5.61
N PHE A 67 2.11 -5.88 -5.33
CA PHE A 67 3.30 -6.19 -6.11
C PHE A 67 4.10 -7.37 -5.54
N ASP A 68 3.66 -7.90 -4.40
CA ASP A 68 4.36 -8.99 -3.73
C ASP A 68 5.83 -8.64 -3.53
N ASP A 69 6.08 -7.42 -3.04
CA ASP A 69 7.42 -6.90 -2.88
C ASP A 69 7.40 -5.81 -1.82
N ALA A 70 8.50 -5.66 -1.10
CA ALA A 70 8.60 -4.64 -0.07
C ALA A 70 8.56 -3.23 -0.64
N LEU A 71 9.00 -3.04 -1.86
CA LEU A 71 9.03 -1.80 -2.61
C LEU A 71 9.96 -0.77 -2.03
N LEU A 72 9.91 -0.54 -0.73
CA LEU A 72 10.78 0.41 -0.03
C LEU A 72 11.31 -0.26 1.21
N LEU A 73 12.61 -0.16 1.41
CA LEU A 73 13.29 -0.74 2.56
C LEU A 73 13.94 0.39 3.35
N ARG A 74 13.92 0.25 4.67
CA ARG A 74 14.54 1.24 5.52
C ARG A 74 16.05 1.07 5.50
N GLU A 75 16.71 2.19 5.29
CA GLU A 75 18.18 2.21 5.33
C GLU A 75 18.56 3.45 6.10
N GLY A 76 18.87 3.28 7.38
CA GLY A 76 19.09 4.41 8.25
C GLY A 76 17.81 5.19 8.44
N ARG A 77 17.85 6.47 8.15
CA ARG A 77 16.66 7.33 8.28
C ARG A 77 15.88 7.45 6.99
N ARG A 78 16.35 6.81 5.95
CA ARG A 78 15.72 6.91 4.66
C ARG A 78 15.10 5.59 4.28
N MET A 79 14.23 5.66 3.31
CA MET A 79 13.72 4.46 2.67
C MET A 79 14.22 4.45 1.24
N VAL A 80 14.68 3.29 0.82
CA VAL A 80 15.26 3.14 -0.52
C VAL A 80 14.44 2.13 -1.30
N PRO A 81 14.31 2.32 -2.61
CA PRO A 81 13.50 1.43 -3.43
C PRO A 81 14.19 0.09 -3.63
N THR A 82 13.36 -0.94 -3.73
CA THR A 82 13.84 -2.26 -4.13
C THR A 82 14.06 -2.27 -5.64
N ALA A 83 14.72 -3.31 -6.14
CA ALA A 83 14.90 -3.48 -7.57
C ALA A 83 13.54 -3.53 -8.28
N THR A 84 12.56 -4.18 -7.67
CA THR A 84 11.22 -4.24 -8.25
C THR A 84 10.62 -2.85 -8.37
N ALA A 85 10.74 -2.05 -7.31
CA ALA A 85 10.18 -0.71 -7.33
C ALA A 85 10.83 0.15 -8.41
N GLU A 86 12.13 -0.03 -8.62
CA GLU A 86 12.83 0.76 -9.61
C GLU A 86 12.41 0.46 -11.03
N ARG A 87 11.80 -0.70 -11.25
CA ARG A 87 11.32 -1.07 -12.57
C ARG A 87 9.89 -0.62 -12.83
N LEU A 88 9.23 -0.07 -11.86
CA LEU A 88 7.84 0.38 -12.02
C LEU A 88 7.70 1.79 -12.64
#